data_87337489a6db151a5f7cecabb5a259b8
#
_entry.id   87337489a6db151a5f7cecabb5a259b8
#
_cell.length_a   1.000
_cell.length_b   1.000
_cell.length_c   1.000
_cell.angle_alpha   90.00
_cell.angle_beta   90.00
_cell.angle_gamma   90.00
#
_symmetry.space_group_name_H-M   'P 1'
#
loop_
_entity.id
_entity.type
_entity.pdbx_description
1 polymer ?
#
loop_
_entity_poly.entity_id
_entity_poly.type
_entity_poly.pdbx_seq_one_letter_code
_entity_poly.pdbx_strand_id
1 'polypeptide(L)'
;MDYNVAGKKIRELRRVLIYGTCVRDEHPEIFRELAKDRVPLAVCLEYTHFNMVALKLASMFARVKLEEVIVLTVDGSPHCVQLHHAVEEARRVVGDMAPRVEHYVIEGGKAVRVSEKAVKTARYLSKVDIFLHKTF
;
A
#
# COMPACT_ATOMS: atom_id res chain seq x y z
N MET A 1 0.76 3.45 12.36
CA MET A 1 1.08 2.01 12.20
C MET A 1 1.85 1.54 13.43
N ASP A 2 1.18 0.84 14.31
CA ASP A 2 1.72 0.46 15.63
C ASP A 2 2.24 -0.97 15.71
N TYR A 3 2.21 -1.69 14.62
CA TYR A 3 2.63 -3.07 14.58
C TYR A 3 4.16 -3.20 14.62
N ASN A 4 4.65 -4.23 15.31
CA ASN A 4 6.09 -4.50 15.33
C ASN A 4 6.52 -5.02 13.95
N VAL A 5 7.41 -4.27 13.29
CA VAL A 5 7.84 -4.56 11.92
C VAL A 5 8.59 -5.89 11.75
N ALA A 6 9.02 -6.50 12.85
CA ALA A 6 9.69 -7.80 12.83
C ALA A 6 8.97 -8.81 13.73
N GLY A 7 7.66 -8.60 13.96
CA GLY A 7 6.88 -9.43 14.83
C GLY A 7 6.75 -10.88 14.35
N LYS A 8 6.44 -11.77 15.28
CA LYS A 8 6.36 -13.21 15.04
C LYS A 8 5.39 -13.57 13.91
N LYS A 9 4.21 -12.94 13.89
CA LYS A 9 3.17 -13.24 12.91
C LYS A 9 3.58 -12.85 11.49
N ILE A 10 4.28 -11.73 11.36
CA ILE A 10 4.81 -11.28 10.08
C ILE A 10 5.85 -12.29 9.56
N ARG A 11 6.71 -12.77 10.44
CA ARG A 11 7.74 -13.76 10.08
C ARG A 11 7.15 -15.11 9.69
N GLU A 12 6.05 -15.49 10.32
CA GLU A 12 5.39 -16.77 10.03
C GLU A 12 4.63 -16.74 8.71
N LEU A 13 3.78 -15.73 8.51
CA LEU A 13 2.94 -15.65 7.32
C LEU A 13 3.68 -15.12 6.10
N ARG A 14 4.61 -14.19 6.30
CA ARG A 14 5.42 -13.58 5.25
C ARG A 14 4.59 -12.90 4.15
N ARG A 15 3.32 -12.61 4.45
CA ARG A 15 2.38 -11.91 3.58
C ARG A 15 1.70 -10.83 4.40
N VAL A 16 1.63 -9.63 3.85
CA VAL A 16 1.13 -8.46 4.56
C VAL A 16 0.09 -7.74 3.71
N LEU A 17 -0.99 -7.31 4.37
CA LEU A 17 -1.97 -6.40 3.77
C LEU A 17 -1.82 -5.05 4.46
N ILE A 18 -1.39 -4.03 3.72
CA ILE A 18 -1.29 -2.67 4.21
C ILE A 18 -2.52 -1.93 3.69
N TYR A 19 -3.35 -1.41 4.59
CA TYR A 19 -4.62 -0.81 4.17
C TYR A 19 -4.89 0.52 4.86
N GLY A 20 -5.62 1.39 4.17
CA GLY A 20 -6.12 2.63 4.76
C GLY A 20 -7.18 2.29 5.81
N THR A 21 -7.17 3.01 6.93
CA THR A 21 -8.06 2.71 8.07
C THR A 21 -9.54 2.66 7.71
N CYS A 22 -9.98 3.46 6.73
CA CYS A 22 -11.37 3.49 6.29
C CYS A 22 -11.82 2.21 5.57
N VAL A 23 -10.89 1.45 5.01
CA VAL A 23 -11.23 0.23 4.25
C VAL A 23 -11.99 -0.78 5.11
N ARG A 24 -11.50 -1.04 6.30
CA ARG A 24 -12.11 -2.04 7.20
C ARG A 24 -13.52 -1.66 7.59
N ASP A 25 -13.75 -0.38 7.84
CA ASP A 25 -15.05 0.10 8.33
C ASP A 25 -16.08 0.26 7.22
N GLU A 26 -15.66 0.72 6.04
CA GLU A 26 -16.56 0.98 4.92
C GLU A 26 -16.71 -0.20 3.97
N HIS A 27 -15.70 -1.07 3.89
CA HIS A 27 -15.70 -2.21 2.97
C HIS A 27 -15.21 -3.49 3.68
N PRO A 28 -15.94 -3.95 4.72
CA PRO A 28 -15.47 -5.07 5.54
C PRO A 28 -15.32 -6.38 4.80
N GLU A 29 -16.14 -6.63 3.77
CA GLU A 29 -16.06 -7.88 3.00
C GLU A 29 -14.78 -7.94 2.15
N ILE A 30 -14.45 -6.84 1.48
CA ILE A 30 -13.23 -6.75 0.69
C ILE A 30 -12.01 -6.88 1.62
N PHE A 31 -12.06 -6.19 2.77
CA PHE A 31 -11.00 -6.28 3.78
C PHE A 31 -10.77 -7.72 4.22
N ARG A 32 -11.84 -8.43 4.60
CA ARG A 32 -11.72 -9.80 5.07
C ARG A 32 -11.16 -10.74 4.03
N GLU A 33 -11.57 -10.59 2.80
CA GLU A 33 -11.09 -11.41 1.69
C GLU A 33 -9.58 -11.22 1.47
N LEU A 34 -9.13 -9.98 1.40
CA LEU A 34 -7.71 -9.68 1.17
C LEU A 34 -6.85 -9.88 2.41
N ALA A 35 -7.42 -9.82 3.61
CA ALA A 35 -6.68 -10.07 4.84
C ALA A 35 -6.47 -11.57 5.12
N LYS A 36 -7.15 -12.43 4.35
CA LYS A 36 -7.05 -13.88 4.54
C LYS A 36 -5.61 -14.34 4.26
N ASP A 37 -5.02 -15.04 5.22
CA ASP A 37 -3.65 -15.53 5.16
C ASP A 37 -2.58 -14.43 5.04
N ARG A 38 -2.93 -13.20 5.45
CA ARG A 38 -2.02 -12.05 5.49
C ARG A 38 -2.11 -11.36 6.82
N VAL A 39 -1.04 -10.67 7.20
CA VAL A 39 -1.05 -9.82 8.40
C VAL A 39 -1.60 -8.45 8.01
N PRO A 40 -2.75 -8.04 8.55
CA PRO A 40 -3.32 -6.73 8.22
C PRO A 40 -2.67 -5.62 9.05
N LEU A 41 -2.22 -4.57 8.36
CA LEU A 41 -1.60 -3.41 8.99
C LEU A 41 -2.36 -2.15 8.55
N ALA A 42 -3.03 -1.51 9.50
CA ALA A 42 -3.78 -0.29 9.24
C ALA A 42 -2.85 0.93 9.22
N VAL A 43 -3.03 1.80 8.25
CA VAL A 43 -2.27 3.05 8.15
C VAL A 43 -3.20 4.20 7.82
N CYS A 44 -3.04 5.33 8.52
CA CYS A 44 -3.73 6.55 8.19
C CYS A 44 -2.72 7.69 8.12
N LEU A 45 -2.47 8.20 6.90
CA LEU A 45 -1.50 9.28 6.69
C LEU A 45 -2.02 10.65 7.10
N GLU A 46 -3.27 10.72 7.54
CA GLU A 46 -3.81 11.91 8.21
C GLU A 46 -3.26 12.03 9.62
N TYR A 47 -2.99 10.89 10.29
CA TYR A 47 -2.50 10.86 11.66
C TYR A 47 -1.02 10.51 11.78
N THR A 48 -0.45 9.82 10.80
CA THR A 48 0.94 9.37 10.82
C THR A 48 1.67 9.99 9.64
N HIS A 49 2.83 10.59 9.89
CA HIS A 49 3.63 11.20 8.84
C HIS A 49 4.11 10.18 7.81
N PHE A 50 4.11 10.60 6.55
CA PHE A 50 4.60 9.81 5.43
C PHE A 50 5.98 9.22 5.69
N ASN A 51 6.90 10.04 6.21
CA ASN A 51 8.27 9.60 6.47
C ASN A 51 8.34 8.47 7.50
N MET A 52 7.49 8.52 8.53
CA MET A 52 7.44 7.48 9.55
C MET A 52 6.93 6.17 8.98
N VAL A 53 5.90 6.23 8.15
CA VAL A 53 5.33 5.05 7.51
C VAL A 53 6.35 4.44 6.55
N ALA A 54 6.96 5.25 5.70
CA ALA A 54 7.93 4.77 4.73
C ALA A 54 9.14 4.12 5.42
N LEU A 55 9.61 4.70 6.54
CA LEU A 55 10.72 4.14 7.29
C LEU A 55 10.36 2.79 7.92
N LYS A 56 9.17 2.69 8.53
CA LYS A 56 8.71 1.43 9.12
C LYS A 56 8.58 0.33 8.07
N LEU A 57 8.03 0.68 6.90
CA LEU A 57 7.90 -0.27 5.81
C LEU A 57 9.25 -0.70 5.27
N ALA A 58 10.17 0.22 5.07
CA ALA A 58 11.53 -0.10 4.63
C ALA A 58 12.22 -1.02 5.64
N SER A 59 12.07 -0.74 6.93
CA SER A 59 12.62 -1.56 7.99
C SER A 59 12.04 -2.98 7.96
N MET A 60 10.72 -3.08 7.78
CA MET A 60 10.05 -4.38 7.67
C MET A 60 10.57 -5.18 6.46
N PHE A 61 10.66 -4.53 5.30
CA PHE A 61 11.12 -5.18 4.08
C PHE A 61 12.59 -5.63 4.17
N ALA A 62 13.41 -4.86 4.88
CA ALA A 62 14.81 -5.20 5.06
C ALA A 62 15.03 -6.31 6.10
N ARG A 63 14.20 -6.37 7.13
CA ARG A 63 14.39 -7.27 8.27
C ARG A 63 13.65 -8.60 8.15
N VAL A 64 12.57 -8.64 7.39
CA VAL A 64 11.76 -9.82 7.21
C VAL A 64 11.70 -10.17 5.73
N LYS A 65 11.98 -11.43 5.41
CA LYS A 65 11.92 -11.89 4.02
C LYS A 65 10.48 -12.15 3.64
N LEU A 66 9.76 -11.09 3.28
CA LEU A 66 8.36 -11.18 2.88
C LEU A 66 8.22 -11.72 1.47
N GLU A 67 7.17 -12.48 1.23
CA GLU A 67 6.82 -12.97 -0.10
C GLU A 67 5.97 -11.95 -0.85
N GLU A 68 5.04 -11.31 -0.14
CA GLU A 68 4.01 -10.50 -0.79
C GLU A 68 3.54 -9.37 0.12
N VAL A 69 3.35 -8.21 -0.48
CA VAL A 69 2.69 -7.07 0.17
C VAL A 69 1.57 -6.60 -0.75
N ILE A 70 0.35 -6.54 -0.22
CA ILE A 70 -0.79 -5.94 -0.91
C ILE A 70 -1.09 -4.61 -0.23
N VAL A 71 -1.26 -3.56 -1.03
CA VAL A 71 -1.69 -2.24 -0.56
C VAL A 71 -3.12 -2.03 -1.02
N LEU A 72 -4.01 -1.71 -0.07
CA LEU A 72 -5.44 -1.54 -0.36
C LEU A 72 -5.94 -0.23 0.22
N THR A 73 -6.51 0.61 -0.63
CA THR A 73 -7.07 1.91 -0.22
C THR A 73 -8.39 2.15 -0.93
N VAL A 74 -9.11 3.20 -0.50
CA VAL A 74 -10.29 3.66 -1.20
C VAL A 74 -9.85 4.73 -2.21
N ASP A 75 -10.29 4.60 -3.44
CA ASP A 75 -9.93 5.54 -4.50
C ASP A 75 -10.52 6.92 -4.23
N GLY A 76 -9.77 7.95 -4.58
CA GLY A 76 -10.22 9.34 -4.48
C GLY A 76 -9.70 10.15 -3.29
N SER A 77 -8.99 9.54 -2.34
CA SER A 77 -8.42 10.26 -1.20
C SER A 77 -6.94 10.57 -1.41
N PRO A 78 -6.50 11.82 -1.18
CA PRO A 78 -5.08 12.16 -1.27
C PRO A 78 -4.21 11.35 -0.31
N HIS A 79 -4.71 11.08 0.89
CA HIS A 79 -3.97 10.31 1.89
C HIS A 79 -3.82 8.84 1.46
N CYS A 80 -4.82 8.30 0.80
CA CYS A 80 -4.76 6.93 0.29
C CYS A 80 -3.73 6.80 -0.83
N VAL A 81 -3.67 7.76 -1.74
CA VAL A 81 -2.64 7.80 -2.80
C VAL A 81 -1.23 7.81 -2.19
N GLN A 82 -1.05 8.61 -1.13
CA GLN A 82 0.23 8.70 -0.44
C GLN A 82 0.67 7.36 0.16
N LEU A 83 -0.26 6.53 0.61
CA LEU A 83 0.09 5.22 1.14
C LEU A 83 0.74 4.34 0.07
N HIS A 84 0.21 4.35 -1.13
CA HIS A 84 0.81 3.63 -2.25
C HIS A 84 2.23 4.16 -2.55
N HIS A 85 2.42 5.48 -2.47
CA HIS A 85 3.74 6.10 -2.66
C HIS A 85 4.72 5.70 -1.57
N ALA A 86 4.25 5.61 -0.31
CA ALA A 86 5.10 5.23 0.81
C ALA A 86 5.64 3.80 0.64
N VAL A 87 4.79 2.89 0.19
CA VAL A 87 5.19 1.50 -0.06
C VAL A 87 6.23 1.43 -1.20
N GLU A 88 6.00 2.18 -2.27
CA GLU A 88 6.96 2.22 -3.39
C GLU A 88 8.29 2.85 -2.98
N GLU A 89 8.26 3.85 -2.13
CA GLU A 89 9.49 4.46 -1.60
C GLU A 89 10.26 3.45 -0.75
N ALA A 90 9.58 2.72 0.13
CA ALA A 90 10.21 1.68 0.94
C ALA A 90 10.83 0.60 0.07
N ARG A 91 10.15 0.22 -1.00
CA ARG A 91 10.64 -0.77 -1.96
C ARG A 91 11.94 -0.33 -2.62
N ARG A 92 12.02 0.95 -3.00
CA ARG A 92 13.25 1.51 -3.58
C ARG A 92 14.42 1.53 -2.61
N VAL A 93 14.14 1.89 -1.36
CA VAL A 93 15.17 1.97 -0.33
C VAL A 93 15.85 0.62 -0.11
N VAL A 94 15.07 -0.47 -0.07
CA VAL A 94 15.63 -1.79 0.19
C VAL A 94 16.08 -2.51 -1.08
N GLY A 95 15.68 -2.05 -2.24
CA GLY A 95 16.14 -2.60 -3.53
C GLY A 95 15.78 -4.07 -3.71
N ASP A 96 16.77 -4.89 -3.98
CA ASP A 96 16.59 -6.31 -4.28
C ASP A 96 15.99 -7.13 -3.13
N MET A 97 15.98 -6.58 -1.93
CA MET A 97 15.37 -7.24 -0.76
C MET A 97 13.87 -7.03 -0.68
N ALA A 98 13.31 -6.19 -1.55
CA ALA A 98 11.89 -5.87 -1.52
C ALA A 98 11.02 -7.07 -1.90
N PRO A 99 9.87 -7.23 -1.23
CA PRO A 99 8.89 -8.26 -1.61
C PRO A 99 8.16 -7.89 -2.89
N ARG A 100 7.39 -8.83 -3.41
CA ARG A 100 6.45 -8.53 -4.48
C ARG A 100 5.37 -7.61 -3.92
N VAL A 101 5.09 -6.51 -4.59
CA VAL A 101 4.09 -5.52 -4.16
C VAL A 101 2.99 -5.43 -5.21
N GLU A 102 1.74 -5.51 -4.75
CA GLU A 102 0.57 -5.28 -5.60
C GLU A 102 -0.28 -4.18 -5.00
N HIS A 103 -0.78 -3.29 -5.84
CA HIS A 103 -1.59 -2.14 -5.43
C HIS A 103 -3.04 -2.34 -5.85
N TYR A 104 -3.96 -2.10 -4.91
CA TYR A 104 -5.40 -2.16 -5.15
C TYR A 104 -6.08 -0.91 -4.62
N VAL A 105 -7.09 -0.46 -5.33
CA VAL A 105 -7.99 0.61 -4.87
C VAL A 105 -9.42 0.10 -4.92
N ILE A 106 -10.26 0.59 -4.02
CA ILE A 106 -11.69 0.26 -4.02
C ILE A 106 -12.42 1.37 -4.76
N GLU A 107 -13.06 1.01 -5.86
CA GLU A 107 -13.83 1.94 -6.69
C GLU A 107 -15.11 1.23 -7.10
N GLY A 108 -16.25 1.88 -6.91
CA GLY A 108 -17.53 1.30 -7.24
C GLY A 108 -17.84 0.01 -6.47
N GLY A 109 -17.35 -0.10 -5.24
CA GLY A 109 -17.58 -1.26 -4.38
C GLY A 109 -16.75 -2.49 -4.73
N LYS A 110 -15.74 -2.34 -5.59
CA LYS A 110 -14.87 -3.44 -6.02
C LYS A 110 -13.40 -3.09 -5.84
N ALA A 111 -12.59 -4.10 -5.53
CA ALA A 111 -11.14 -3.94 -5.48
C ALA A 111 -10.60 -4.00 -6.91
N VAL A 112 -9.95 -2.93 -7.34
CA VAL A 112 -9.38 -2.81 -8.68
C VAL A 112 -7.87 -2.77 -8.56
N ARG A 113 -7.18 -3.65 -9.27
CA ARG A 113 -5.72 -3.65 -9.28
C ARG A 113 -5.21 -2.49 -10.14
N VAL A 114 -4.26 -1.73 -9.59
CA VAL A 114 -3.59 -0.66 -10.34
C VAL A 114 -2.11 -0.99 -10.48
N SER A 115 -1.53 -0.60 -11.61
CA SER A 115 -0.13 -0.91 -11.89
C SER A 115 0.81 -0.03 -11.07
N GLU A 116 2.02 -0.52 -10.87
CA GLU A 116 3.11 0.26 -10.30
C GLU A 116 3.33 1.54 -11.10
N LYS A 117 3.22 1.45 -12.41
CA LYS A 117 3.38 2.60 -13.30
C LYS A 117 2.31 3.67 -13.05
N ALA A 118 1.07 3.26 -12.76
CA ALA A 118 0.00 4.19 -12.42
C ALA A 118 0.31 4.93 -11.12
N VAL A 119 0.78 4.20 -10.10
CA VAL A 119 1.16 4.80 -8.82
C VAL A 119 2.30 5.81 -9.03
N LYS A 120 3.31 5.43 -9.78
CA LYS A 120 4.45 6.29 -10.07
C LYS A 120 4.04 7.53 -10.85
N THR A 121 3.21 7.37 -11.88
CA THR A 121 2.78 8.48 -12.74
C THR A 121 1.90 9.48 -11.99
N ALA A 122 1.10 9.02 -11.03
CA ALA A 122 0.22 9.89 -10.25
C ALA A 122 0.96 11.01 -9.51
N ARG A 123 2.27 10.87 -9.31
CA ARG A 123 3.11 11.89 -8.67
C ARG A 123 3.43 13.06 -9.59
N TYR A 124 3.28 12.88 -10.90
CA TYR A 124 3.72 13.85 -11.90
C TYR A 124 2.52 14.44 -12.62
N LEU A 125 2.07 15.60 -12.15
CA LEU A 125 0.87 16.25 -12.68
C LEU A 125 0.96 16.54 -14.18
N SER A 126 2.14 16.91 -14.66
CA SER A 126 2.33 17.17 -16.09
C SER A 126 2.08 15.92 -16.94
N LYS A 127 2.51 14.76 -16.46
CA LYS A 127 2.27 13.50 -17.17
C LYS A 127 0.82 13.10 -17.13
N VAL A 128 0.16 13.31 -15.99
CA VAL A 128 -1.28 13.05 -15.84
C VAL A 128 -2.07 13.93 -16.81
N ASP A 129 -1.71 15.21 -16.90
CA ASP A 129 -2.39 16.14 -17.79
C ASP A 129 -2.24 15.75 -19.26
N ILE A 130 -1.02 15.37 -19.68
CA ILE A 130 -0.78 14.89 -21.04
C ILE A 130 -1.64 13.67 -21.34
N PHE A 131 -1.74 12.74 -20.40
CA PHE A 131 -2.53 11.53 -20.56
C PHE A 131 -4.02 11.84 -20.75
N LEU A 132 -4.54 12.79 -19.97
CA LEU A 132 -5.93 13.24 -20.09
C LEU A 132 -6.21 13.86 -21.45
N HIS A 133 -5.28 14.68 -21.96
CA HIS A 133 -5.43 15.32 -23.27
C HIS A 133 -5.35 14.33 -24.43
N LYS A 134 -4.60 13.24 -24.29
CA LYS A 134 -4.55 12.19 -25.30
C LYS A 134 -5.82 11.33 -25.30
N THR A 135 -6.45 11.17 -24.14
CA THR A 135 -7.60 10.29 -23.96
C THR A 135 -8.92 10.99 -24.28
N PHE A 136 -8.97 12.29 -24.05
CA PHE A 136 -10.14 13.12 -24.27
C PHE A 136 -9.84 14.24 -25.24
#